data_77879410bbbb20a2b522da639f7fa928
#
_entry.id   77879410bbbb20a2b522da639f7fa928
#
_cell.length_a   1.000
_cell.length_b   1.000
_cell.length_c   1.000
_cell.angle_alpha   90.00
_cell.angle_beta   90.00
_cell.angle_gamma   90.00
#
_symmetry.space_group_name_H-M   'P 1'
#
loop_
_entity.id
_entity.type
_entity.pdbx_description
1 polymer ?
#
loop_
_entity_poly.entity_id
_entity_poly.type
_entity_poly.pdbx_seq_one_letter_code
_entity_poly.pdbx_strand_id
1 'polypeptide(L)'
;MSMKSGTYKVKAKGHGSSFMPMEVTIENDKVADITVDSAGETSGIADEVFKRLPKAIIDGQTLNVDAVSGASISSQGVIDGVAEAINEAGGDAEEWKKRDKPASSAAKDEEYDTDVVVIGAGGAGLAAATRSLQHDKKVVILEKFPQLGGNTARAGGPMNAAEPDWQKGFKALPGEKKTLQELAETPTSEIDPEYVADFEKLRDQIKAYLDSGEDYLFDSVLLHEIQTYLGGKRVDLKGNEIHGKYELVTTLVNNVLDSVNWLTDLGVKFDRSGVTMPVGALWRRGHKPVEPMGFAFIHVLGDWVKQHGATVLTETRAKHLIIEGGKVTGVVAEKTDGSKVTVHAKSVILTAGGFGANTKMVQKYNTYWTEIADDIATTNSPAITGDGIALGQEAGAALTGMGFIQLMPVSDPVTGELFTGLQTPPENFIMVNQKGERFVNEFAERDTLAKAAIDNGGLFYLIADDKIKETAYNTTQESIDAQVEAGTLFRADTLEGLAKQVGMDPEVLVDTIKKYNSYVDAGHDPEFGKSAFHLKCEVAPFYATPRKPAIHHTMGGLVIDTKGHVLDEEGHVIAGLYSAGENAGGLHAGNRLGGNSLADTFTFGRIAADTADEENPASDAVSGASHH
;
A
#
# COMPACT_ATOMS: atom_id res chain seq x y z
N MET A 1 20.34 41.98 8.40
CA MET A 1 21.79 41.87 7.98
C MET A 1 21.77 41.54 6.50
N SER A 2 22.66 42.15 5.73
CA SER A 2 22.77 41.90 4.29
C SER A 2 23.38 40.52 4.03
N MET A 3 22.75 39.72 3.19
CA MET A 3 23.24 38.39 2.81
C MET A 3 24.27 38.50 1.70
N LYS A 4 25.34 37.72 1.78
CA LYS A 4 26.36 37.65 0.75
C LYS A 4 25.85 36.87 -0.45
N SER A 5 25.88 37.48 -1.65
CA SER A 5 25.51 36.81 -2.89
C SER A 5 26.44 35.62 -3.19
N GLY A 6 25.85 34.52 -3.63
CA GLY A 6 26.55 33.28 -3.97
C GLY A 6 25.60 32.09 -4.04
N THR A 7 26.14 30.93 -4.43
CA THR A 7 25.43 29.67 -4.39
C THR A 7 25.92 28.83 -3.22
N TYR A 8 25.00 28.42 -2.36
CA TYR A 8 25.27 27.70 -1.12
C TYR A 8 24.80 26.24 -1.28
N LYS A 9 25.70 25.31 -0.99
CA LYS A 9 25.43 23.87 -1.05
C LYS A 9 25.11 23.37 0.36
N VAL A 10 23.90 22.87 0.54
CA VAL A 10 23.41 22.35 1.81
C VAL A 10 22.83 20.95 1.62
N LYS A 11 22.69 20.20 2.72
CA LYS A 11 22.03 18.91 2.74
C LYS A 11 20.77 19.01 3.58
N ALA A 12 19.60 18.88 2.95
CA ALA A 12 18.34 18.78 3.66
C ALA A 12 18.09 17.33 4.09
N LYS A 13 17.45 17.16 5.25
CA LYS A 13 16.98 15.84 5.68
C LYS A 13 15.73 15.45 4.91
N GLY A 14 15.81 14.33 4.18
CA GLY A 14 14.68 13.75 3.48
C GLY A 14 13.85 12.82 4.34
N HIS A 15 12.94 12.11 3.69
CA HIS A 15 12.13 11.09 4.33
C HIS A 15 12.98 9.84 4.64
N GLY A 16 12.74 9.22 5.79
CA GLY A 16 13.54 8.08 6.25
C GLY A 16 14.97 8.48 6.61
N SER A 17 15.94 7.84 6.00
CA SER A 17 17.38 8.10 6.19
C SER A 17 18.03 8.83 5.01
N SER A 18 17.23 9.34 4.08
CA SER A 18 17.76 10.05 2.91
C SER A 18 18.17 11.48 3.25
N PHE A 19 19.17 11.98 2.51
CA PHE A 19 19.53 13.38 2.46
C PHE A 19 19.31 13.90 1.05
N MET A 20 18.78 15.11 0.97
CA MET A 20 18.57 15.81 -0.30
C MET A 20 19.65 16.89 -0.45
N PRO A 21 20.64 16.69 -1.35
CA PRO A 21 21.56 17.77 -1.68
C PRO A 21 20.78 18.95 -2.29
N MET A 22 21.07 20.16 -1.84
CA MET A 22 20.40 21.36 -2.33
C MET A 22 21.43 22.42 -2.68
N GLU A 23 21.12 23.20 -3.71
CA GLU A 23 21.84 24.41 -4.05
C GLU A 23 20.89 25.61 -3.94
N VAL A 24 21.23 26.57 -3.09
CA VAL A 24 20.45 27.79 -2.89
C VAL A 24 21.27 28.98 -3.37
N THR A 25 20.77 29.69 -4.37
CA THR A 25 21.41 30.88 -4.90
C THR A 25 20.81 32.12 -4.26
N ILE A 26 21.67 32.94 -3.66
CA ILE A 26 21.32 34.23 -3.06
C ILE A 26 21.92 35.34 -3.89
N GLU A 27 21.09 36.30 -4.29
CA GLU A 27 21.49 37.48 -5.07
C GLU A 27 20.73 38.72 -4.54
N ASN A 28 21.45 39.80 -4.34
CA ASN A 28 20.87 41.08 -3.91
C ASN A 28 19.92 40.96 -2.70
N ASP A 29 20.37 40.27 -1.65
CA ASP A 29 19.59 40.02 -0.41
C ASP A 29 18.32 39.17 -0.62
N LYS A 30 18.22 38.43 -1.70
CA LYS A 30 17.08 37.57 -2.02
C LYS A 30 17.51 36.17 -2.32
N VAL A 31 16.64 35.21 -2.00
CA VAL A 31 16.75 33.84 -2.53
C VAL A 31 16.29 33.88 -3.99
N ALA A 32 17.23 33.68 -4.89
CA ALA A 32 17.01 33.79 -6.34
C ALA A 32 16.67 32.45 -6.98
N ASP A 33 17.25 31.35 -6.49
CA ASP A 33 17.00 29.99 -7.00
C ASP A 33 17.21 28.95 -5.91
N ILE A 34 16.47 27.83 -6.02
CA ILE A 34 16.58 26.67 -5.16
C ILE A 34 16.51 25.42 -6.05
N THR A 35 17.59 24.65 -6.06
CA THR A 35 17.66 23.35 -6.74
C THR A 35 17.78 22.24 -5.70
N VAL A 36 16.94 21.21 -5.82
CA VAL A 36 16.93 20.07 -4.90
C VAL A 36 17.20 18.79 -5.69
N ASP A 37 18.19 18.02 -5.26
CA ASP A 37 18.39 16.65 -5.75
C ASP A 37 17.48 15.70 -4.97
N SER A 38 16.41 15.26 -5.61
CA SER A 38 15.37 14.41 -5.01
C SER A 38 15.57 12.91 -5.29
N ALA A 39 16.70 12.51 -5.86
CA ALA A 39 16.94 11.12 -6.29
C ALA A 39 16.81 10.08 -5.16
N GLY A 40 17.03 10.48 -3.90
CA GLY A 40 16.86 9.63 -2.74
C GLY A 40 15.44 9.60 -2.14
N GLU A 41 14.50 10.38 -2.68
CA GLU A 41 13.14 10.46 -2.17
C GLU A 41 12.19 9.50 -2.89
N THR A 42 11.09 9.13 -2.24
CA THR A 42 10.09 8.27 -2.83
C THR A 42 9.30 9.02 -3.90
N SER A 43 9.44 8.59 -5.14
CA SER A 43 8.68 9.13 -6.27
C SER A 43 7.18 9.07 -6.02
N GLY A 44 6.47 10.14 -6.43
CA GLY A 44 5.02 10.25 -6.27
C GLY A 44 4.54 10.65 -4.88
N ILE A 45 5.42 10.70 -3.87
CA ILE A 45 5.06 11.16 -2.53
C ILE A 45 5.57 12.59 -2.30
N ALA A 46 6.83 12.85 -2.62
CA ALA A 46 7.47 14.14 -2.37
C ALA A 46 7.54 15.07 -3.60
N ASP A 47 7.10 14.63 -4.76
CA ASP A 47 7.23 15.39 -6.01
C ASP A 47 6.61 16.80 -5.94
N GLU A 48 5.45 16.93 -5.30
CA GLU A 48 4.80 18.23 -5.12
C GLU A 48 5.55 19.16 -4.19
N VAL A 49 6.37 18.63 -3.26
CA VAL A 49 7.24 19.44 -2.39
C VAL A 49 8.24 20.21 -3.25
N PHE A 50 8.93 19.49 -4.15
CA PHE A 50 9.99 20.08 -4.97
C PHE A 50 9.46 21.04 -6.04
N LYS A 51 8.20 20.87 -6.41
CA LYS A 51 7.51 21.77 -7.32
C LYS A 51 6.99 23.03 -6.64
N ARG A 52 6.44 22.92 -5.44
CA ARG A 52 5.73 24.00 -4.75
C ARG A 52 6.57 24.83 -3.81
N LEU A 53 7.38 24.19 -2.94
CA LEU A 53 8.09 24.92 -1.88
C LEU A 53 9.19 25.83 -2.41
N PRO A 54 10.08 25.41 -3.32
CA PRO A 54 11.06 26.32 -3.91
C PRO A 54 10.39 27.55 -4.51
N LYS A 55 9.33 27.35 -5.29
CA LYS A 55 8.60 28.46 -5.90
C LYS A 55 7.96 29.39 -4.85
N ALA A 56 7.29 28.84 -3.84
CA ALA A 56 6.66 29.64 -2.78
C ALA A 56 7.67 30.47 -1.99
N ILE A 57 8.83 29.90 -1.66
CA ILE A 57 9.90 30.57 -0.94
C ILE A 57 10.50 31.71 -1.80
N ILE A 58 10.75 31.47 -3.07
CA ILE A 58 11.31 32.48 -3.98
C ILE A 58 10.30 33.60 -4.23
N ASP A 59 9.07 33.27 -4.58
CA ASP A 59 8.03 34.27 -4.89
C ASP A 59 7.67 35.11 -3.65
N GLY A 60 7.58 34.48 -2.49
CA GLY A 60 7.20 35.14 -1.23
C GLY A 60 8.37 35.73 -0.46
N GLN A 61 9.60 35.35 -0.76
CA GLN A 61 10.80 35.72 0.03
C GLN A 61 10.58 35.50 1.53
N THR A 62 10.10 34.31 1.88
CA THR A 62 9.76 33.89 3.23
C THR A 62 9.98 32.38 3.41
N LEU A 63 10.29 31.97 4.63
CA LEU A 63 10.28 30.57 5.05
C LEU A 63 8.98 30.18 5.73
N ASN A 64 8.05 31.12 5.91
CA ASN A 64 6.72 30.85 6.42
C ASN A 64 5.82 30.34 5.29
N VAL A 65 6.06 29.11 4.88
CA VAL A 65 5.32 28.42 3.82
C VAL A 65 4.71 27.15 4.38
N ASP A 66 3.55 26.77 3.84
CA ASP A 66 2.85 25.56 4.30
C ASP A 66 3.54 24.30 3.76
N ALA A 67 3.66 23.31 4.64
CA ALA A 67 4.11 21.98 4.23
C ALA A 67 3.10 21.34 3.27
N VAL A 68 3.58 20.55 2.33
CA VAL A 68 2.73 19.77 1.41
C VAL A 68 2.13 18.59 2.17
N SER A 69 0.81 18.47 2.18
CA SER A 69 0.11 17.38 2.85
C SER A 69 0.58 16.01 2.35
N GLY A 70 0.86 15.11 3.26
CA GLY A 70 1.38 13.78 2.97
C GLY A 70 2.90 13.70 2.75
N ALA A 71 3.60 14.84 2.74
CA ALA A 71 5.05 14.92 2.57
C ALA A 71 5.69 15.94 3.54
N SER A 72 5.24 15.94 4.79
CA SER A 72 5.64 16.93 5.80
C SER A 72 7.14 16.90 6.11
N ILE A 73 7.75 15.72 6.15
CA ILE A 73 9.17 15.55 6.45
C ILE A 73 10.03 16.15 5.33
N SER A 74 9.73 15.80 4.07
CA SER A 74 10.44 16.36 2.91
C SER A 74 10.21 17.88 2.80
N SER A 75 9.00 18.35 3.13
CA SER A 75 8.68 19.77 3.18
C SER A 75 9.54 20.50 4.20
N GLN A 76 9.62 19.99 5.42
CA GLN A 76 10.44 20.56 6.47
C GLN A 76 11.92 20.52 6.09
N GLY A 77 12.36 19.43 5.46
CA GLY A 77 13.74 19.31 4.97
C GLY A 77 14.12 20.42 3.99
N VAL A 78 13.26 20.75 3.05
CA VAL A 78 13.49 21.86 2.11
C VAL A 78 13.56 23.21 2.83
N ILE A 79 12.63 23.46 3.76
CA ILE A 79 12.62 24.70 4.56
C ILE A 79 13.91 24.83 5.37
N ASP A 80 14.34 23.76 6.04
CA ASP A 80 15.54 23.75 6.87
C ASP A 80 16.82 23.91 6.02
N GLY A 81 16.87 23.29 4.84
CA GLY A 81 18.00 23.48 3.92
C GLY A 81 18.15 24.92 3.42
N VAL A 82 17.03 25.56 3.09
CA VAL A 82 17.06 26.99 2.71
C VAL A 82 17.43 27.87 3.90
N ALA A 83 16.95 27.54 5.10
CA ALA A 83 17.30 28.24 6.34
C ALA A 83 18.83 28.18 6.61
N GLU A 84 19.43 27.02 6.43
CA GLU A 84 20.88 26.84 6.57
C GLU A 84 21.64 27.73 5.57
N ALA A 85 21.23 27.75 4.29
CA ALA A 85 21.84 28.58 3.27
C ALA A 85 21.73 30.10 3.59
N ILE A 86 20.58 30.54 4.08
CA ILE A 86 20.37 31.93 4.51
C ILE A 86 21.35 32.30 5.65
N ASN A 87 21.49 31.42 6.65
CA ASN A 87 22.40 31.64 7.76
C ASN A 87 23.86 31.64 7.31
N GLU A 88 24.27 30.74 6.42
CA GLU A 88 25.62 30.71 5.84
C GLU A 88 25.94 31.99 5.05
N ALA A 89 24.94 32.57 4.39
CA ALA A 89 25.07 33.82 3.68
C ALA A 89 25.16 35.08 4.61
N GLY A 90 24.99 34.87 5.91
CA GLY A 90 24.99 35.95 6.92
C GLY A 90 23.63 36.59 7.17
N GLY A 91 22.55 35.96 6.67
CA GLY A 91 21.18 36.35 6.98
C GLY A 91 20.67 35.77 8.30
N ASP A 92 19.42 36.00 8.61
CA ASP A 92 18.73 35.48 9.79
C ASP A 92 17.52 34.64 9.38
N ALA A 93 17.69 33.31 9.35
CA ALA A 93 16.62 32.37 8.97
C ALA A 93 15.41 32.44 9.91
N GLU A 94 15.61 32.76 11.19
CA GLU A 94 14.50 32.89 12.13
C GLU A 94 13.62 34.13 11.83
N GLU A 95 14.22 35.20 11.33
CA GLU A 95 13.48 36.34 10.81
C GLU A 95 12.67 35.93 9.56
N TRP A 96 13.26 35.16 8.64
CA TRP A 96 12.59 34.65 7.45
C TRP A 96 11.40 33.75 7.79
N LYS A 97 11.48 32.95 8.85
CA LYS A 97 10.35 32.10 9.31
C LYS A 97 9.18 32.91 9.88
N LYS A 98 9.43 34.13 10.29
CA LYS A 98 8.43 35.05 10.88
C LYS A 98 7.79 36.00 9.86
N ARG A 99 8.29 36.03 8.64
CA ARG A 99 7.72 36.86 7.56
C ARG A 99 6.30 36.41 7.23
N ASP A 100 5.56 37.28 6.56
CA ASP A 100 4.22 36.97 6.11
C ASP A 100 4.22 35.80 5.13
N LYS A 101 3.15 35.01 5.17
CA LYS A 101 2.93 33.95 4.20
C LYS A 101 2.75 34.55 2.80
N PRO A 102 3.11 33.78 1.73
CA PRO A 102 2.79 34.18 0.36
C PRO A 102 1.29 34.46 0.20
N ALA A 103 0.93 35.45 -0.59
CA ALA A 103 -0.47 35.76 -0.88
C ALA A 103 -1.16 34.56 -1.56
N SER A 104 -2.30 34.12 -1.02
CA SER A 104 -3.15 33.10 -1.63
C SER A 104 -4.16 33.74 -2.58
N SER A 105 -4.58 33.01 -3.64
CA SER A 105 -5.72 33.41 -4.48
C SER A 105 -7.01 33.38 -3.66
N ALA A 106 -7.97 34.27 -3.99
CA ALA A 106 -9.27 34.29 -3.32
C ALA A 106 -10.00 32.96 -3.50
N ALA A 107 -10.58 32.43 -2.40
CA ALA A 107 -11.39 31.23 -2.42
C ALA A 107 -12.62 31.44 -3.32
N LYS A 108 -12.90 30.49 -4.21
CA LYS A 108 -14.04 30.53 -5.13
C LYS A 108 -14.73 29.17 -5.16
N ASP A 109 -16.03 29.18 -4.91
CA ASP A 109 -16.88 28.00 -5.04
C ASP A 109 -16.95 27.54 -6.50
N GLU A 110 -16.99 26.24 -6.71
CA GLU A 110 -17.07 25.59 -8.02
C GLU A 110 -18.21 24.58 -8.05
N GLU A 111 -18.78 24.38 -9.23
CA GLU A 111 -19.84 23.41 -9.46
C GLU A 111 -19.59 22.65 -10.76
N TYR A 112 -19.82 21.34 -10.72
CA TYR A 112 -19.59 20.43 -11.84
C TYR A 112 -20.79 19.51 -12.05
N ASP A 113 -21.06 19.20 -13.31
CA ASP A 113 -21.98 18.14 -13.72
C ASP A 113 -21.17 17.07 -14.47
N THR A 114 -21.35 15.82 -14.10
CA THR A 114 -20.59 14.71 -14.68
C THR A 114 -21.42 13.42 -14.71
N ASP A 115 -20.95 12.43 -15.45
CA ASP A 115 -21.55 11.08 -15.42
C ASP A 115 -21.10 10.33 -14.16
N VAL A 116 -19.83 10.37 -13.87
CA VAL A 116 -19.21 9.64 -12.75
C VAL A 116 -18.34 10.59 -11.93
N VAL A 117 -18.53 10.61 -10.61
CA VAL A 117 -17.58 11.20 -9.68
C VAL A 117 -16.89 10.08 -8.90
N VAL A 118 -15.57 10.10 -8.90
CA VAL A 118 -14.72 9.16 -8.16
C VAL A 118 -14.14 9.89 -6.95
N ILE A 119 -14.38 9.38 -5.76
CA ILE A 119 -13.91 9.96 -4.51
C ILE A 119 -12.69 9.17 -4.04
N GLY A 120 -11.52 9.78 -4.15
CA GLY A 120 -10.22 9.19 -3.85
C GLY A 120 -9.49 8.72 -5.11
N ALA A 121 -8.29 9.25 -5.33
CA ALA A 121 -7.45 8.98 -6.49
C ALA A 121 -6.29 8.02 -6.16
N GLY A 122 -6.55 7.01 -5.33
CA GLY A 122 -5.69 5.84 -5.17
C GLY A 122 -5.88 4.85 -6.31
N GLY A 123 -5.34 3.65 -6.16
CA GLY A 123 -5.42 2.62 -7.21
C GLY A 123 -6.84 2.28 -7.64
N ALA A 124 -7.75 2.07 -6.68
CA ALA A 124 -9.15 1.73 -6.98
C ALA A 124 -9.87 2.88 -7.71
N GLY A 125 -9.65 4.12 -7.27
CA GLY A 125 -10.25 5.30 -7.90
C GLY A 125 -9.74 5.53 -9.30
N LEU A 126 -8.45 5.40 -9.52
CA LEU A 126 -7.86 5.53 -10.86
C LEU A 126 -8.31 4.39 -11.79
N ALA A 127 -8.44 3.18 -11.27
CA ALA A 127 -9.00 2.07 -12.04
C ALA A 127 -10.45 2.33 -12.46
N ALA A 128 -11.29 2.78 -11.53
CA ALA A 128 -12.68 3.14 -11.81
C ALA A 128 -12.79 4.30 -12.80
N ALA A 129 -11.99 5.34 -12.63
CA ALA A 129 -11.95 6.49 -13.53
C ALA A 129 -11.50 6.10 -14.94
N THR A 130 -10.41 5.32 -15.05
CA THR A 130 -9.90 4.83 -16.33
C THR A 130 -10.96 4.03 -17.06
N ARG A 131 -11.59 3.08 -16.35
CA ARG A 131 -12.61 2.22 -16.95
C ARG A 131 -13.86 3.02 -17.36
N SER A 132 -14.27 3.99 -16.56
CA SER A 132 -15.38 4.88 -16.91
C SER A 132 -15.08 5.70 -18.16
N LEU A 133 -13.85 6.22 -18.30
CA LEU A 133 -13.42 6.93 -19.51
C LEU A 133 -13.38 6.00 -20.72
N GLN A 134 -13.00 4.74 -20.56
CA GLN A 134 -13.07 3.74 -21.63
C GLN A 134 -14.51 3.45 -22.07
N HIS A 135 -15.50 3.70 -21.22
CA HIS A 135 -16.93 3.67 -21.52
C HIS A 135 -17.47 5.02 -22.03
N ASP A 136 -16.58 5.93 -22.43
CA ASP A 136 -16.94 7.27 -22.93
C ASP A 136 -17.72 8.14 -21.92
N LYS A 137 -17.55 7.89 -20.63
CA LYS A 137 -18.16 8.68 -19.57
C LYS A 137 -17.36 9.95 -19.29
N LYS A 138 -18.07 11.01 -18.89
CA LYS A 138 -17.46 12.18 -18.30
C LYS A 138 -17.16 11.90 -16.82
N VAL A 139 -15.91 12.14 -16.40
CA VAL A 139 -15.41 11.76 -15.07
C VAL A 139 -14.81 12.96 -14.34
N VAL A 140 -15.21 13.14 -13.08
CA VAL A 140 -14.56 14.03 -12.11
C VAL A 140 -13.94 13.17 -11.02
N ILE A 141 -12.68 13.42 -10.70
CA ILE A 141 -11.93 12.73 -9.64
C ILE A 141 -11.64 13.75 -8.53
N LEU A 142 -12.02 13.42 -7.31
CA LEU A 142 -11.72 14.23 -6.13
C LEU A 142 -10.60 13.53 -5.34
N GLU A 143 -9.53 14.26 -5.07
CA GLU A 143 -8.42 13.79 -4.23
C GLU A 143 -8.16 14.81 -3.11
N LYS A 144 -8.16 14.30 -1.89
CA LYS A 144 -7.96 15.07 -0.67
C LYS A 144 -6.54 15.66 -0.56
N PHE A 145 -5.54 14.94 -1.09
CA PHE A 145 -4.14 15.34 -1.06
C PHE A 145 -3.69 15.96 -2.39
N PRO A 146 -2.55 16.67 -2.41
CA PRO A 146 -2.03 17.25 -3.66
C PRO A 146 -1.51 16.20 -4.64
N GLN A 147 -1.06 15.02 -4.14
CA GLN A 147 -0.61 13.92 -4.99
C GLN A 147 -1.69 12.86 -5.15
N LEU A 148 -1.74 12.24 -6.32
CA LEU A 148 -2.51 11.03 -6.55
C LEU A 148 -1.79 9.81 -5.94
N GLY A 149 -2.53 8.79 -5.58
CA GLY A 149 -1.96 7.49 -5.27
C GLY A 149 -2.34 6.88 -3.93
N GLY A 150 -2.55 7.67 -2.89
CA GLY A 150 -2.89 7.16 -1.57
C GLY A 150 -1.94 6.05 -1.10
N ASN A 151 -2.49 5.00 -0.51
CA ASN A 151 -1.71 3.84 -0.09
C ASN A 151 -1.16 3.02 -1.26
N THR A 152 -1.81 3.02 -2.41
CA THR A 152 -1.33 2.27 -3.58
C THR A 152 0.06 2.73 -4.01
N ALA A 153 0.32 4.03 -4.01
CA ALA A 153 1.65 4.58 -4.34
C ALA A 153 2.74 4.07 -3.39
N ARG A 154 2.40 3.77 -2.15
CA ARG A 154 3.30 3.31 -1.09
C ARG A 154 3.47 1.79 -1.02
N ALA A 155 2.64 1.04 -1.76
CA ALA A 155 2.67 -0.42 -1.78
C ALA A 155 3.94 -0.95 -2.47
N GLY A 156 4.32 -2.19 -2.17
CA GLY A 156 5.50 -2.82 -2.77
C GLY A 156 5.39 -3.10 -4.26
N GLY A 157 4.18 -3.20 -4.77
CA GLY A 157 3.89 -3.44 -6.17
C GLY A 157 3.39 -4.82 -6.56
N PRO A 158 3.67 -5.93 -5.81
CA PRO A 158 3.16 -7.24 -6.18
C PRO A 158 1.63 -7.28 -6.18
N MET A 159 1.06 -7.78 -7.26
CA MET A 159 -0.37 -7.97 -7.47
C MET A 159 -0.62 -9.46 -7.68
N ASN A 160 -1.35 -10.10 -6.77
CA ASN A 160 -1.62 -11.52 -6.84
C ASN A 160 -2.60 -11.87 -7.95
N ALA A 161 -2.19 -12.79 -8.83
CA ALA A 161 -3.06 -13.43 -9.81
C ALA A 161 -2.49 -14.81 -10.16
N ALA A 162 -3.33 -15.84 -10.11
CA ALA A 162 -2.92 -17.13 -10.63
C ALA A 162 -2.84 -17.06 -12.17
N GLU A 163 -1.67 -17.39 -12.69
CA GLU A 163 -1.39 -17.47 -14.12
C GLU A 163 -0.58 -18.75 -14.40
N PRO A 164 -1.27 -19.91 -14.43
CA PRO A 164 -0.59 -21.21 -14.52
C PRO A 164 0.38 -21.34 -15.68
N ASP A 165 0.04 -20.82 -16.86
CA ASP A 165 0.90 -20.91 -18.04
C ASP A 165 2.23 -20.15 -17.87
N TRP A 166 2.22 -19.04 -17.16
CA TRP A 166 3.43 -18.30 -16.81
C TRP A 166 4.19 -18.97 -15.67
N GLN A 167 3.49 -19.35 -14.59
CA GLN A 167 4.10 -19.91 -13.38
C GLN A 167 4.77 -21.26 -13.64
N LYS A 168 4.29 -22.06 -14.60
CA LYS A 168 4.94 -23.30 -15.04
C LYS A 168 6.37 -23.12 -15.55
N GLY A 169 6.74 -21.94 -15.97
CA GLY A 169 8.11 -21.63 -16.40
C GLY A 169 9.12 -21.53 -15.24
N PHE A 170 8.65 -21.62 -14.01
CA PHE A 170 9.48 -21.51 -12.80
C PHE A 170 9.52 -22.83 -12.03
N LYS A 171 10.67 -23.10 -11.41
CA LYS A 171 10.84 -24.30 -10.60
C LYS A 171 10.17 -24.14 -9.24
N ALA A 172 9.61 -25.23 -8.71
CA ALA A 172 9.11 -25.28 -7.36
C ALA A 172 10.25 -25.04 -6.35
N LEU A 173 9.98 -24.24 -5.33
CA LEU A 173 10.91 -24.08 -4.21
C LEU A 173 10.80 -25.24 -3.22
N PRO A 174 11.89 -25.54 -2.48
CA PRO A 174 11.84 -26.52 -1.40
C PRO A 174 10.69 -26.22 -0.44
N GLY A 175 9.88 -27.23 -0.13
CA GLY A 175 8.74 -27.11 0.79
C GLY A 175 7.41 -26.72 0.14
N GLU A 176 7.37 -26.20 -1.08
CA GLU A 176 6.10 -25.84 -1.73
C GLU A 176 5.19 -27.06 -1.96
N LYS A 177 5.72 -28.17 -2.40
CA LYS A 177 4.95 -29.43 -2.56
C LYS A 177 4.37 -29.92 -1.24
N LYS A 178 5.15 -29.82 -0.15
CA LYS A 178 4.69 -30.17 1.19
C LYS A 178 3.55 -29.26 1.64
N THR A 179 3.65 -27.96 1.39
CA THR A 179 2.58 -26.99 1.66
C THR A 179 1.29 -27.37 0.95
N LEU A 180 1.36 -27.75 -0.32
CA LEU A 180 0.19 -28.23 -1.07
C LEU A 180 -0.38 -29.52 -0.48
N GLN A 181 0.45 -30.46 -0.13
CA GLN A 181 0.02 -31.71 0.49
C GLN A 181 -0.69 -31.47 1.82
N GLU A 182 -0.12 -30.64 2.70
CA GLU A 182 -0.72 -30.27 3.98
C GLU A 182 -2.07 -29.56 3.78
N LEU A 183 -2.17 -28.67 2.81
CA LEU A 183 -3.44 -28.01 2.46
C LEU A 183 -4.50 -29.02 2.00
N ALA A 184 -4.12 -29.95 1.14
CA ALA A 184 -5.03 -30.99 0.64
C ALA A 184 -5.51 -31.95 1.74
N GLU A 185 -4.74 -32.12 2.80
CA GLU A 185 -5.08 -32.94 3.97
C GLU A 185 -5.99 -32.21 4.98
N THR A 186 -6.29 -30.95 4.78
CA THR A 186 -7.21 -30.19 5.64
C THR A 186 -8.57 -30.90 5.68
N PRO A 187 -9.12 -31.23 6.86
CA PRO A 187 -10.41 -31.89 6.93
C PRO A 187 -11.53 -31.03 6.34
N THR A 188 -12.41 -31.64 5.55
CA THR A 188 -13.58 -30.95 4.94
C THR A 188 -14.46 -30.29 6.01
N SER A 189 -14.51 -30.84 7.22
CA SER A 189 -15.26 -30.28 8.35
C SER A 189 -14.74 -28.89 8.81
N GLU A 190 -13.51 -28.53 8.47
CA GLU A 190 -12.92 -27.22 8.76
C GLU A 190 -13.20 -26.18 7.69
N ILE A 191 -13.82 -26.59 6.58
CA ILE A 191 -14.16 -25.75 5.44
C ILE A 191 -15.62 -25.35 5.54
N ASP A 192 -15.91 -24.05 5.43
CA ASP A 192 -17.29 -23.57 5.42
C ASP A 192 -18.04 -24.12 4.21
N PRO A 193 -19.34 -24.42 4.36
CA PRO A 193 -20.11 -25.19 3.37
C PRO A 193 -20.04 -24.65 1.95
N GLU A 194 -20.06 -23.32 1.76
CA GLU A 194 -20.02 -22.68 0.44
C GLU A 194 -18.71 -22.90 -0.31
N TYR A 195 -17.62 -23.19 0.40
CA TYR A 195 -16.30 -23.43 -0.19
C TYR A 195 -15.97 -24.90 -0.43
N VAL A 196 -16.77 -25.84 0.12
CA VAL A 196 -16.44 -27.27 0.12
C VAL A 196 -16.27 -27.82 -1.30
N ALA A 197 -17.17 -27.51 -2.21
CA ALA A 197 -17.10 -28.01 -3.58
C ALA A 197 -15.82 -27.57 -4.29
N ASP A 198 -15.43 -26.32 -4.13
CA ASP A 198 -14.22 -25.77 -4.75
C ASP A 198 -12.95 -26.31 -4.06
N PHE A 199 -13.01 -26.53 -2.75
CA PHE A 199 -11.92 -27.17 -2.02
C PHE A 199 -11.68 -28.61 -2.46
N GLU A 200 -12.73 -29.38 -2.71
CA GLU A 200 -12.60 -30.76 -3.22
C GLU A 200 -11.98 -30.79 -4.62
N LYS A 201 -12.37 -29.86 -5.51
CA LYS A 201 -11.75 -29.68 -6.83
C LYS A 201 -10.27 -29.32 -6.71
N LEU A 202 -9.92 -28.44 -5.80
CA LEU A 202 -8.52 -28.07 -5.54
C LEU A 202 -7.72 -29.29 -5.05
N ARG A 203 -8.30 -30.08 -4.16
CA ARG A 203 -7.66 -31.31 -3.67
C ARG A 203 -7.33 -32.26 -4.83
N ASP A 204 -8.24 -32.41 -5.80
CA ASP A 204 -8.00 -33.21 -6.99
C ASP A 204 -6.89 -32.62 -7.87
N GLN A 205 -6.83 -31.30 -8.03
CA GLN A 205 -5.75 -30.62 -8.77
C GLN A 205 -4.38 -30.84 -8.09
N ILE A 206 -4.32 -30.71 -6.78
CA ILE A 206 -3.08 -30.92 -6.01
C ILE A 206 -2.62 -32.37 -6.15
N LYS A 207 -3.54 -33.34 -6.00
CA LYS A 207 -3.23 -34.75 -6.15
C LYS A 207 -2.67 -35.06 -7.54
N ALA A 208 -3.30 -34.58 -8.59
CA ALA A 208 -2.84 -34.75 -9.95
C ALA A 208 -1.43 -34.16 -10.18
N TYR A 209 -1.17 -32.98 -9.65
CA TYR A 209 0.15 -32.35 -9.71
C TYR A 209 1.21 -33.17 -8.98
N LEU A 210 0.95 -33.60 -7.75
CA LEU A 210 1.91 -34.38 -6.95
C LEU A 210 2.15 -35.75 -7.58
N ASP A 211 1.12 -36.43 -8.11
CA ASP A 211 1.25 -37.72 -8.77
C ASP A 211 2.01 -37.64 -10.12
N SER A 212 2.01 -36.47 -10.77
CA SER A 212 2.71 -36.25 -12.04
C SER A 212 4.24 -36.31 -11.93
N GLY A 213 4.78 -36.07 -10.75
CA GLY A 213 6.21 -35.94 -10.52
C GLY A 213 6.86 -34.69 -11.12
N GLU A 214 6.08 -33.76 -11.66
CA GLU A 214 6.55 -32.48 -12.19
C GLU A 214 7.12 -31.59 -11.08
N ASP A 215 8.02 -30.69 -11.45
CA ASP A 215 8.76 -29.83 -10.50
C ASP A 215 8.67 -28.35 -10.87
N TYR A 216 7.52 -27.94 -11.42
CA TYR A 216 7.24 -26.52 -11.68
C TYR A 216 6.45 -25.88 -10.53
N LEU A 217 6.45 -24.56 -10.47
CA LEU A 217 5.57 -23.80 -9.57
C LEU A 217 4.11 -24.00 -9.98
N PHE A 218 3.41 -24.84 -9.21
CA PHE A 218 1.97 -25.05 -9.39
C PHE A 218 1.19 -23.82 -8.92
N ASP A 219 0.18 -23.43 -9.69
CA ASP A 219 -0.87 -22.53 -9.21
C ASP A 219 -2.17 -22.79 -9.96
N SER A 220 -3.26 -22.32 -9.38
CA SER A 220 -4.58 -22.33 -9.99
C SER A 220 -5.45 -21.25 -9.34
N VAL A 221 -6.52 -20.87 -10.03
CA VAL A 221 -7.54 -19.97 -9.49
C VAL A 221 -8.14 -20.55 -8.20
N LEU A 222 -8.34 -21.87 -8.13
CA LEU A 222 -8.85 -22.54 -6.93
C LEU A 222 -7.87 -22.47 -5.75
N LEU A 223 -6.57 -22.59 -6.00
CA LEU A 223 -5.57 -22.44 -4.94
C LEU A 223 -5.57 -21.00 -4.40
N HIS A 224 -5.63 -20.01 -5.29
CA HIS A 224 -5.74 -18.61 -4.88
C HIS A 224 -7.01 -18.34 -4.06
N GLU A 225 -8.15 -18.89 -4.51
CA GLU A 225 -9.43 -18.79 -3.78
C GLU A 225 -9.34 -19.36 -2.38
N ILE A 226 -8.92 -20.62 -2.25
CA ILE A 226 -8.92 -21.33 -0.95
C ILE A 226 -7.88 -20.75 0.00
N GLN A 227 -6.71 -20.34 -0.49
CA GLN A 227 -5.73 -19.66 0.36
C GLN A 227 -6.24 -18.29 0.83
N THR A 228 -6.91 -17.53 -0.03
CA THR A 228 -7.55 -16.25 0.36
C THR A 228 -8.61 -16.49 1.43
N TYR A 229 -9.45 -17.49 1.25
CA TYR A 229 -10.50 -17.86 2.21
C TYR A 229 -9.91 -18.31 3.55
N LEU A 230 -9.04 -19.31 3.55
CA LEU A 230 -8.42 -19.82 4.79
C LEU A 230 -7.53 -18.78 5.47
N GLY A 231 -6.80 -18.02 4.68
CA GLY A 231 -5.96 -16.94 5.18
C GLY A 231 -6.74 -15.79 5.82
N GLY A 232 -8.01 -15.63 5.45
CA GLY A 232 -8.90 -14.62 6.01
C GLY A 232 -9.81 -15.10 7.14
N LYS A 233 -9.90 -16.41 7.36
CA LYS A 233 -10.77 -16.98 8.40
C LYS A 233 -10.15 -16.76 9.78
N ARG A 234 -10.84 -16.00 10.63
CA ARG A 234 -10.38 -15.64 11.98
C ARG A 234 -11.56 -15.62 12.96
N VAL A 235 -11.20 -15.69 14.24
CA VAL A 235 -12.12 -15.52 15.37
C VAL A 235 -11.60 -14.34 16.20
N ASP A 236 -12.47 -13.40 16.54
CA ASP A 236 -12.09 -12.25 17.34
C ASP A 236 -12.06 -12.58 18.86
N LEU A 237 -11.66 -11.60 19.67
CA LEU A 237 -11.56 -11.75 21.12
C LEU A 237 -12.91 -12.00 21.80
N LYS A 238 -14.02 -11.71 21.12
CA LYS A 238 -15.39 -11.93 21.61
C LYS A 238 -15.97 -13.28 21.16
N GLY A 239 -15.20 -14.05 20.38
CA GLY A 239 -15.65 -15.33 19.84
C GLY A 239 -16.41 -15.24 18.53
N ASN A 240 -16.48 -14.08 17.89
CA ASN A 240 -17.11 -13.92 16.58
C ASN A 240 -16.19 -14.43 15.47
N GLU A 241 -16.69 -15.36 14.67
CA GLU A 241 -15.98 -15.88 13.51
C GLU A 241 -16.28 -15.02 12.28
N ILE A 242 -15.25 -14.78 11.47
CA ILE A 242 -15.36 -14.13 10.17
C ILE A 242 -14.55 -14.90 9.12
N HIS A 243 -15.07 -14.93 7.90
CA HIS A 243 -14.35 -15.40 6.71
C HIS A 243 -14.79 -14.62 5.49
N GLY A 244 -14.01 -14.67 4.42
CA GLY A 244 -14.34 -13.99 3.18
C GLY A 244 -15.65 -14.49 2.57
N LYS A 245 -16.49 -13.57 2.11
CA LYS A 245 -17.72 -13.92 1.41
C LYS A 245 -17.40 -14.65 0.13
N TYR A 246 -17.94 -15.84 -0.05
CA TYR A 246 -17.67 -16.72 -1.19
C TYR A 246 -17.79 -15.98 -2.53
N GLU A 247 -18.87 -15.22 -2.71
CA GLU A 247 -19.12 -14.48 -3.95
C GLU A 247 -18.04 -13.41 -4.22
N LEU A 248 -17.56 -12.73 -3.20
CA LEU A 248 -16.53 -11.70 -3.35
C LEU A 248 -15.15 -12.32 -3.63
N VAL A 249 -14.80 -13.38 -2.91
CA VAL A 249 -13.52 -14.08 -3.10
C VAL A 249 -13.45 -14.69 -4.49
N THR A 250 -14.51 -15.39 -4.94
CA THR A 250 -14.56 -16.00 -6.27
C THR A 250 -14.56 -14.94 -7.38
N THR A 251 -15.24 -13.83 -7.18
CA THR A 251 -15.19 -12.68 -8.11
C THR A 251 -13.77 -12.16 -8.27
N LEU A 252 -13.05 -11.98 -7.17
CA LEU A 252 -11.66 -11.54 -7.20
C LEU A 252 -10.79 -12.49 -8.02
N VAL A 253 -10.73 -13.75 -7.60
CA VAL A 253 -9.77 -14.72 -8.18
C VAL A 253 -10.08 -15.08 -9.64
N ASN A 254 -11.34 -15.01 -10.05
CA ASN A 254 -11.75 -15.25 -11.44
C ASN A 254 -11.51 -14.06 -12.37
N ASN A 255 -11.32 -12.85 -11.86
CA ASN A 255 -11.21 -11.64 -12.66
C ASN A 255 -9.85 -10.93 -12.54
N VAL A 256 -9.00 -11.32 -11.59
CA VAL A 256 -7.75 -10.57 -11.34
C VAL A 256 -6.74 -10.71 -12.48
N LEU A 257 -6.65 -11.85 -13.14
CA LEU A 257 -5.75 -12.00 -14.29
C LEU A 257 -6.14 -11.07 -15.45
N ASP A 258 -7.44 -10.90 -15.68
CA ASP A 258 -7.96 -9.92 -16.64
C ASP A 258 -7.53 -8.50 -16.26
N SER A 259 -7.47 -8.20 -14.95
CA SER A 259 -6.98 -6.91 -14.45
C SER A 259 -5.50 -6.71 -14.74
N VAL A 260 -4.67 -7.73 -14.57
CA VAL A 260 -3.24 -7.69 -14.93
C VAL A 260 -3.08 -7.41 -16.44
N ASN A 261 -3.84 -8.10 -17.27
CA ASN A 261 -3.81 -7.89 -18.72
C ASN A 261 -4.30 -6.50 -19.12
N TRP A 262 -5.37 -6.02 -18.49
CA TRP A 262 -5.90 -4.67 -18.70
C TRP A 262 -4.87 -3.58 -18.33
N LEU A 263 -4.19 -3.73 -17.20
CA LEU A 263 -3.10 -2.82 -16.80
C LEU A 263 -1.92 -2.87 -17.77
N THR A 264 -1.58 -4.05 -18.27
CA THR A 264 -0.54 -4.23 -19.28
C THR A 264 -0.87 -3.47 -20.57
N ASP A 265 -2.10 -3.57 -21.02
CA ASP A 265 -2.58 -2.86 -22.22
C ASP A 265 -2.57 -1.35 -22.06
N LEU A 266 -2.74 -0.85 -20.83
CA LEU A 266 -2.65 0.58 -20.49
C LEU A 266 -1.22 1.09 -20.37
N GLY A 267 -0.22 0.21 -20.33
CA GLY A 267 1.19 0.58 -20.30
C GLY A 267 1.94 0.23 -19.01
N VAL A 268 1.31 -0.47 -18.07
CA VAL A 268 2.03 -1.02 -16.91
C VAL A 268 2.91 -2.18 -17.36
N LYS A 269 4.22 -2.07 -17.13
CA LYS A 269 5.17 -3.13 -17.47
C LYS A 269 5.43 -4.00 -16.25
N PHE A 270 4.95 -5.24 -16.30
CA PHE A 270 5.24 -6.23 -15.27
C PHE A 270 6.55 -6.97 -15.56
N ASP A 271 7.32 -7.23 -14.51
CA ASP A 271 8.51 -8.07 -14.59
C ASP A 271 8.09 -9.54 -14.67
N ARG A 272 8.29 -10.15 -15.84
CA ARG A 272 7.93 -11.55 -16.09
C ARG A 272 9.10 -12.52 -15.82
N SER A 273 10.26 -12.02 -15.41
CA SER A 273 11.44 -12.83 -15.12
C SER A 273 11.41 -13.54 -13.78
N GLY A 274 10.50 -13.15 -12.89
CA GLY A 274 10.33 -13.73 -11.57
C GLY A 274 8.90 -13.61 -11.05
N VAL A 275 8.48 -14.57 -10.25
CA VAL A 275 7.20 -14.54 -9.54
C VAL A 275 7.46 -14.09 -8.12
N THR A 276 6.87 -12.97 -7.72
CA THR A 276 7.10 -12.40 -6.38
C THR A 276 6.13 -12.95 -5.34
N MET A 277 6.56 -12.89 -4.09
CA MET A 277 5.72 -13.21 -2.95
C MET A 277 5.98 -12.21 -1.82
N PRO A 278 5.05 -11.31 -1.53
CA PRO A 278 5.18 -10.45 -0.35
C PRO A 278 4.96 -11.22 0.94
N VAL A 279 5.37 -10.63 2.06
CA VAL A 279 5.18 -11.23 3.39
C VAL A 279 3.71 -11.58 3.62
N GLY A 280 3.46 -12.79 4.13
CA GLY A 280 2.11 -13.28 4.41
C GLY A 280 1.26 -13.63 3.19
N ALA A 281 1.85 -13.73 2.01
CA ALA A 281 1.12 -14.12 0.79
C ALA A 281 0.82 -15.61 0.70
N LEU A 282 1.57 -16.45 1.39
CA LEU A 282 1.48 -17.91 1.46
C LEU A 282 1.86 -18.64 0.17
N TRP A 283 1.89 -17.96 -0.98
CA TRP A 283 2.20 -18.55 -2.28
C TRP A 283 2.79 -17.55 -3.26
N ARG A 284 3.61 -18.03 -4.20
CA ARG A 284 4.20 -17.20 -5.25
C ARG A 284 3.24 -17.04 -6.42
N ARG A 285 2.59 -15.88 -6.52
CA ARG A 285 1.73 -15.50 -7.65
C ARG A 285 1.75 -13.99 -7.92
N GLY A 286 2.67 -13.28 -7.32
CA GLY A 286 2.76 -11.82 -7.44
C GLY A 286 3.29 -11.39 -8.80
N HIS A 287 2.52 -10.55 -9.48
CA HIS A 287 2.94 -9.82 -10.66
C HIS A 287 3.42 -8.44 -10.20
N LYS A 288 4.69 -8.17 -10.38
CA LYS A 288 5.32 -6.92 -9.90
C LYS A 288 5.72 -6.05 -11.09
N PRO A 289 5.40 -4.74 -11.07
CA PRO A 289 5.91 -3.82 -12.08
C PRO A 289 7.45 -3.78 -12.09
N VAL A 290 8.02 -3.52 -13.26
CA VAL A 290 9.47 -3.27 -13.42
C VAL A 290 9.86 -2.00 -12.66
N GLU A 291 9.06 -0.93 -12.78
CA GLU A 291 9.23 0.28 -12.00
C GLU A 291 8.97 -0.02 -10.52
N PRO A 292 9.80 0.47 -9.59
CA PRO A 292 9.65 0.16 -8.17
C PRO A 292 8.33 0.65 -7.57
N MET A 293 7.79 -0.13 -6.64
CA MET A 293 6.63 0.18 -5.81
C MET A 293 5.31 0.34 -6.59
N GLY A 294 4.24 0.58 -5.86
CA GLY A 294 2.90 0.77 -6.41
C GLY A 294 2.71 2.10 -7.15
N PHE A 295 3.63 3.03 -7.00
CA PHE A 295 3.64 4.25 -7.79
C PHE A 295 3.66 3.98 -9.30
N ALA A 296 4.22 2.85 -9.73
CA ALA A 296 4.18 2.40 -11.13
C ALA A 296 2.76 2.38 -11.71
N PHE A 297 1.78 1.91 -10.95
CA PHE A 297 0.38 1.92 -11.35
C PHE A 297 -0.21 3.33 -11.39
N ILE A 298 0.11 4.13 -10.40
CA ILE A 298 -0.42 5.49 -10.24
C ILE A 298 0.07 6.40 -11.35
N HIS A 299 1.36 6.33 -11.67
CA HIS A 299 1.99 7.08 -12.74
C HIS A 299 1.31 6.78 -14.09
N VAL A 300 1.12 5.51 -14.42
CA VAL A 300 0.52 5.12 -15.71
C VAL A 300 -0.96 5.53 -15.78
N LEU A 301 -1.75 5.18 -14.77
CA LEU A 301 -3.19 5.47 -14.76
C LEU A 301 -3.48 6.97 -14.57
N GLY A 302 -2.70 7.64 -13.73
CA GLY A 302 -2.85 9.08 -13.48
C GLY A 302 -2.62 9.90 -14.75
N ASP A 303 -1.58 9.59 -15.51
CA ASP A 303 -1.31 10.24 -16.79
C ASP A 303 -2.40 9.90 -17.81
N TRP A 304 -2.82 8.65 -17.87
CA TRP A 304 -3.83 8.19 -18.81
C TRP A 304 -5.18 8.93 -18.60
N VAL A 305 -5.66 9.03 -17.36
CA VAL A 305 -6.95 9.71 -17.09
C VAL A 305 -6.90 11.19 -17.43
N LYS A 306 -5.77 11.86 -17.17
CA LYS A 306 -5.57 13.27 -17.54
C LYS A 306 -5.56 13.46 -19.06
N GLN A 307 -4.88 12.58 -19.79
CA GLN A 307 -4.81 12.62 -21.26
C GLN A 307 -6.15 12.31 -21.91
N HIS A 308 -7.05 11.58 -21.24
CA HIS A 308 -8.36 11.19 -21.75
C HIS A 308 -9.52 12.04 -21.18
N GLY A 309 -9.21 13.22 -20.65
CA GLY A 309 -10.19 14.24 -20.36
C GLY A 309 -10.85 14.19 -18.99
N ALA A 310 -10.34 13.43 -18.03
CA ALA A 310 -10.81 13.50 -16.66
C ALA A 310 -10.56 14.88 -16.05
N THR A 311 -11.52 15.38 -15.29
CA THR A 311 -11.31 16.53 -14.41
C THR A 311 -10.77 16.02 -13.10
N VAL A 312 -9.51 16.33 -12.79
CA VAL A 312 -8.84 15.91 -11.56
C VAL A 312 -8.72 17.10 -10.61
N LEU A 313 -9.39 17.02 -9.47
CA LEU A 313 -9.39 18.06 -8.44
C LEU A 313 -8.63 17.53 -7.21
N THR A 314 -7.39 17.99 -7.05
CA THR A 314 -6.55 17.69 -5.86
C THR A 314 -6.84 18.69 -4.74
N GLU A 315 -6.39 18.37 -3.53
CA GLU A 315 -6.62 19.19 -2.32
C GLU A 315 -8.12 19.53 -2.13
N THR A 316 -8.97 18.56 -2.50
CA THR A 316 -10.42 18.66 -2.51
C THR A 316 -10.99 17.46 -1.76
N ARG A 317 -11.43 17.67 -0.53
CA ARG A 317 -11.94 16.63 0.34
C ARG A 317 -13.44 16.51 0.26
N ALA A 318 -13.95 15.33 -0.09
CA ALA A 318 -15.38 15.03 -0.03
C ALA A 318 -15.89 15.09 1.42
N LYS A 319 -16.94 15.86 1.67
CA LYS A 319 -17.50 16.10 3.01
C LYS A 319 -18.84 15.45 3.20
N HIS A 320 -19.73 15.56 2.22
CA HIS A 320 -21.11 15.06 2.28
C HIS A 320 -21.55 14.53 0.92
N LEU A 321 -22.39 13.51 0.92
CA LEU A 321 -23.11 13.07 -0.26
C LEU A 321 -24.34 13.93 -0.49
N ILE A 322 -24.72 14.09 -1.75
CA ILE A 322 -26.03 14.66 -2.14
C ILE A 322 -26.97 13.49 -2.34
N ILE A 323 -28.06 13.46 -1.58
CA ILE A 323 -29.05 12.38 -1.61
C ILE A 323 -30.40 12.97 -1.90
N GLU A 324 -31.02 12.51 -2.98
CA GLU A 324 -32.33 13.00 -3.44
C GLU A 324 -33.25 11.80 -3.68
N GLY A 325 -34.39 11.74 -2.95
CA GLY A 325 -35.33 10.64 -3.10
C GLY A 325 -34.75 9.25 -2.84
N GLY A 326 -33.79 9.13 -1.90
CA GLY A 326 -33.11 7.87 -1.57
C GLY A 326 -31.99 7.47 -2.54
N LYS A 327 -31.74 8.27 -3.57
CA LYS A 327 -30.65 8.05 -4.54
C LYS A 327 -29.49 9.02 -4.26
N VAL A 328 -28.27 8.52 -4.33
CA VAL A 328 -27.06 9.35 -4.28
C VAL A 328 -26.88 10.00 -5.66
N THR A 329 -26.85 11.34 -5.69
CA THR A 329 -26.82 12.14 -6.91
C THR A 329 -25.62 13.08 -7.01
N GLY A 330 -24.69 13.00 -6.08
CA GLY A 330 -23.50 13.82 -6.09
C GLY A 330 -22.79 13.89 -4.77
N VAL A 331 -21.87 14.83 -4.68
CA VAL A 331 -21.01 15.05 -3.53
C VAL A 331 -20.71 16.53 -3.35
N VAL A 332 -20.61 16.95 -2.07
CA VAL A 332 -20.12 18.28 -1.69
C VAL A 332 -18.73 18.10 -1.08
N ALA A 333 -17.77 18.79 -1.64
CA ALA A 333 -16.38 18.76 -1.20
C ALA A 333 -15.89 20.15 -0.80
N GLU A 334 -14.79 20.20 -0.09
CA GLU A 334 -14.15 21.42 0.37
C GLU A 334 -12.66 21.40 -0.01
N LYS A 335 -12.19 22.49 -0.58
CA LYS A 335 -10.76 22.71 -0.85
C LYS A 335 -10.04 23.17 0.41
N THR A 336 -8.71 23.10 0.40
CA THR A 336 -7.87 23.55 1.51
C THR A 336 -8.01 25.04 1.82
N ASP A 337 -8.42 25.86 0.84
CA ASP A 337 -8.70 27.30 1.00
C ASP A 337 -10.11 27.58 1.59
N GLY A 338 -10.88 26.54 1.91
CA GLY A 338 -12.23 26.64 2.44
C GLY A 338 -13.33 26.80 1.39
N SER A 339 -13.00 26.91 0.10
CA SER A 339 -13.99 26.98 -0.97
C SER A 339 -14.71 25.65 -1.15
N LYS A 340 -15.97 25.74 -1.57
CA LYS A 340 -16.87 24.61 -1.75
C LYS A 340 -16.83 24.11 -3.18
N VAL A 341 -16.80 22.81 -3.36
CA VAL A 341 -16.93 22.15 -4.66
C VAL A 341 -18.14 21.23 -4.62
N THR A 342 -19.09 21.48 -5.49
CA THR A 342 -20.31 20.67 -5.63
C THR A 342 -20.23 19.90 -6.94
N VAL A 343 -20.35 18.57 -6.88
CA VAL A 343 -20.35 17.71 -8.07
C VAL A 343 -21.67 16.96 -8.13
N HIS A 344 -22.45 17.23 -9.19
CA HIS A 344 -23.64 16.46 -9.52
C HIS A 344 -23.25 15.33 -10.46
N ALA A 345 -23.64 14.09 -10.14
CA ALA A 345 -23.24 12.91 -10.89
C ALA A 345 -24.37 11.87 -10.95
N LYS A 346 -24.39 11.12 -12.02
CA LYS A 346 -25.29 9.96 -12.16
C LYS A 346 -24.82 8.79 -11.28
N SER A 347 -23.51 8.67 -11.09
CA SER A 347 -22.88 7.62 -10.28
C SER A 347 -21.78 8.20 -9.41
N VAL A 348 -21.75 7.79 -8.13
CA VAL A 348 -20.72 8.14 -7.15
C VAL A 348 -19.98 6.87 -6.75
N ILE A 349 -18.68 6.84 -6.99
CA ILE A 349 -17.83 5.69 -6.66
C ILE A 349 -16.90 6.05 -5.50
N LEU A 350 -17.09 5.40 -4.36
CA LEU A 350 -16.27 5.58 -3.15
C LEU A 350 -15.03 4.69 -3.21
N THR A 351 -13.87 5.32 -3.30
CA THR A 351 -12.57 4.67 -3.38
C THR A 351 -11.52 5.40 -2.51
N ALA A 352 -11.95 5.85 -1.35
CA ALA A 352 -11.17 6.71 -0.46
C ALA A 352 -10.25 5.96 0.51
N GLY A 353 -10.07 4.65 0.32
CA GLY A 353 -9.24 3.82 1.18
C GLY A 353 -9.88 3.47 2.51
N GLY A 354 -9.10 2.82 3.39
CA GLY A 354 -9.54 2.44 4.73
C GLY A 354 -9.37 3.52 5.78
N PHE A 355 -9.05 3.13 6.99
CA PHE A 355 -8.89 4.05 8.12
C PHE A 355 -7.61 3.82 8.94
N GLY A 356 -6.59 3.20 8.35
CA GLY A 356 -5.36 2.82 9.05
C GLY A 356 -4.48 3.98 9.55
N ALA A 357 -4.70 5.20 9.10
CA ALA A 357 -4.04 6.40 9.62
C ALA A 357 -4.86 7.12 10.72
N ASN A 358 -6.05 6.61 11.02
CA ASN A 358 -6.90 7.14 12.09
C ASN A 358 -6.84 6.20 13.30
N THR A 359 -5.83 6.37 14.15
CA THR A 359 -5.57 5.49 15.29
C THR A 359 -6.77 5.38 16.23
N LYS A 360 -7.49 6.47 16.47
CA LYS A 360 -8.69 6.47 17.32
C LYS A 360 -9.82 5.62 16.73
N MET A 361 -10.02 5.69 15.42
CA MET A 361 -11.01 4.88 14.72
C MET A 361 -10.61 3.40 14.75
N VAL A 362 -9.32 3.10 14.54
CA VAL A 362 -8.77 1.74 14.67
C VAL A 362 -9.02 1.19 16.09
N GLN A 363 -8.69 1.95 17.12
CA GLN A 363 -8.92 1.57 18.52
C GLN A 363 -10.41 1.36 18.82
N LYS A 364 -11.27 2.25 18.30
CA LYS A 364 -12.73 2.17 18.50
C LYS A 364 -13.33 0.86 17.97
N TYR A 365 -12.90 0.43 16.80
CA TYR A 365 -13.45 -0.76 16.14
C TYR A 365 -12.73 -2.05 16.48
N ASN A 366 -11.46 -2.02 16.86
CA ASN A 366 -10.64 -3.20 17.09
C ASN A 366 -11.30 -4.20 18.04
N THR A 367 -11.47 -5.43 17.56
CA THR A 367 -11.95 -6.58 18.36
C THR A 367 -10.99 -7.76 18.29
N TYR A 368 -9.85 -7.61 17.59
CA TYR A 368 -8.94 -8.70 17.29
C TYR A 368 -7.63 -8.67 18.10
N TRP A 369 -7.05 -7.49 18.26
CA TRP A 369 -5.84 -7.28 19.05
C TRP A 369 -6.20 -6.92 20.48
N THR A 370 -5.46 -7.46 21.46
CA THR A 370 -5.68 -7.15 22.88
C THR A 370 -5.50 -5.66 23.15
N GLU A 371 -4.57 -5.03 22.46
CA GLU A 371 -4.28 -3.60 22.58
C GLU A 371 -3.79 -3.03 21.26
N ILE A 372 -4.24 -1.84 20.93
CA ILE A 372 -3.67 -0.96 19.93
C ILE A 372 -3.20 0.30 20.67
N ALA A 373 -1.89 0.43 20.86
CA ALA A 373 -1.30 1.53 21.61
C ALA A 373 -1.51 2.89 20.91
N ASP A 374 -1.59 3.97 21.69
CA ASP A 374 -1.80 5.32 21.15
C ASP A 374 -0.65 5.79 20.24
N ASP A 375 0.55 5.30 20.50
CA ASP A 375 1.78 5.65 19.78
C ASP A 375 2.19 4.64 18.70
N ILE A 376 1.34 3.67 18.39
CA ILE A 376 1.63 2.70 17.34
C ILE A 376 1.85 3.41 16.00
N ALA A 377 2.91 3.03 15.30
CA ALA A 377 3.18 3.56 13.97
C ALA A 377 2.16 3.02 12.93
N THR A 378 2.06 3.67 11.80
CA THR A 378 1.24 3.25 10.68
C THR A 378 2.03 3.27 9.37
N THR A 379 1.76 2.29 8.51
CA THR A 379 2.29 2.26 7.14
C THR A 379 1.50 3.16 6.21
N ASN A 380 0.34 3.63 6.66
CA ASN A 380 -0.64 4.32 5.83
C ASN A 380 -0.24 5.75 5.50
N SER A 381 -0.63 6.20 4.32
CA SER A 381 -0.68 7.62 4.01
C SER A 381 -1.57 8.35 5.04
N PRO A 382 -1.18 9.55 5.50
CA PRO A 382 -2.02 10.36 6.41
C PRO A 382 -3.42 10.67 5.87
N ALA A 383 -3.65 10.48 4.57
CA ALA A 383 -4.96 10.63 3.94
C ALA A 383 -5.97 9.54 4.32
N ILE A 384 -5.53 8.41 4.84
CA ILE A 384 -6.33 7.19 5.05
C ILE A 384 -7.03 7.25 6.43
N THR A 385 -8.10 8.03 6.50
CA THR A 385 -8.77 8.39 7.76
C THR A 385 -10.22 7.93 7.86
N GLY A 386 -10.72 7.12 6.91
CA GLY A 386 -12.07 6.56 6.96
C GLY A 386 -13.14 7.43 6.30
N ASP A 387 -12.76 8.38 5.45
CA ASP A 387 -13.70 9.30 4.81
C ASP A 387 -14.76 8.58 3.97
N GLY A 388 -14.36 7.55 3.20
CA GLY A 388 -15.29 6.78 2.37
C GLY A 388 -16.32 6.01 3.19
N ILE A 389 -15.91 5.49 4.33
CA ILE A 389 -16.81 4.80 5.26
C ILE A 389 -17.83 5.77 5.85
N ALA A 390 -17.39 6.94 6.30
CA ALA A 390 -18.28 7.97 6.83
C ALA A 390 -19.30 8.44 5.79
N LEU A 391 -18.89 8.67 4.55
CA LEU A 391 -19.77 9.03 3.44
C LEU A 391 -20.79 7.94 3.13
N GLY A 392 -20.34 6.67 3.09
CA GLY A 392 -21.26 5.54 2.89
C GLY A 392 -22.31 5.42 3.99
N GLN A 393 -21.91 5.60 5.25
CA GLN A 393 -22.84 5.58 6.40
C GLN A 393 -23.86 6.71 6.31
N GLU A 394 -23.49 7.88 5.81
CA GLU A 394 -24.41 9.00 5.55
C GLU A 394 -25.55 8.61 4.60
N ALA A 395 -25.27 7.72 3.65
CA ALA A 395 -26.27 7.16 2.72
C ALA A 395 -26.99 5.92 3.27
N GLY A 396 -26.71 5.48 4.49
CA GLY A 396 -27.32 4.31 5.10
C GLY A 396 -26.59 2.99 4.84
N ALA A 397 -25.32 3.03 4.42
CA ALA A 397 -24.53 1.84 4.15
C ALA A 397 -24.32 0.98 5.41
N ALA A 398 -24.39 -0.34 5.23
CA ALA A 398 -23.98 -1.31 6.24
C ALA A 398 -22.45 -1.44 6.27
N LEU A 399 -21.91 -1.80 7.42
CA LEU A 399 -20.49 -2.09 7.64
C LEU A 399 -20.28 -3.56 7.96
N THR A 400 -19.13 -4.09 7.61
CA THR A 400 -18.74 -5.46 7.95
C THR A 400 -17.24 -5.53 8.26
N GLY A 401 -16.87 -6.42 9.20
CA GLY A 401 -15.47 -6.73 9.50
C GLY A 401 -14.65 -5.61 10.14
N MET A 402 -15.27 -4.58 10.65
CA MET A 402 -14.59 -3.37 11.15
C MET A 402 -13.61 -3.63 12.30
N GLY A 403 -13.81 -4.71 13.05
CA GLY A 403 -12.95 -5.05 14.19
C GLY A 403 -11.63 -5.72 13.83
N PHE A 404 -11.42 -6.06 12.58
CA PHE A 404 -10.24 -6.78 12.12
C PHE A 404 -9.25 -5.82 11.42
N ILE A 405 -8.18 -5.55 12.13
CA ILE A 405 -7.12 -4.63 11.70
C ILE A 405 -5.86 -5.45 11.44
N GLN A 406 -5.25 -5.29 10.29
CA GLN A 406 -3.98 -5.93 9.98
C GLN A 406 -2.83 -5.10 10.51
N LEU A 407 -1.94 -5.73 11.28
CA LEU A 407 -0.64 -5.18 11.62
C LEU A 407 0.40 -5.74 10.66
N MET A 408 1.18 -4.85 10.04
CA MET A 408 2.34 -5.25 9.24
C MET A 408 3.49 -5.56 10.17
N PRO A 409 3.97 -6.81 10.22
CA PRO A 409 5.04 -7.17 11.15
C PRO A 409 6.37 -6.51 10.82
N VAL A 410 6.67 -6.33 9.53
CA VAL A 410 7.97 -5.87 9.03
C VAL A 410 7.92 -4.40 8.60
N SER A 411 7.77 -3.51 9.57
CA SER A 411 7.72 -2.07 9.34
C SER A 411 8.85 -1.35 10.05
N ASP A 412 9.18 -0.14 9.59
CA ASP A 412 10.18 0.70 10.25
C ASP A 412 9.76 0.99 11.70
N PRO A 413 10.63 0.78 12.70
CA PRO A 413 10.26 0.93 14.11
C PRO A 413 9.89 2.36 14.51
N VAL A 414 10.38 3.36 13.78
CA VAL A 414 10.17 4.78 14.08
C VAL A 414 9.09 5.40 13.21
N THR A 415 9.17 5.19 11.88
CA THR A 415 8.30 5.85 10.91
C THR A 415 7.10 5.02 10.50
N GLY A 416 7.13 3.70 10.70
CA GLY A 416 6.11 2.77 10.22
C GLY A 416 6.20 2.45 8.72
N GLU A 417 7.19 2.99 8.02
CA GLU A 417 7.34 2.76 6.58
C GLU A 417 7.62 1.30 6.24
N LEU A 418 7.16 0.88 5.06
CA LEU A 418 7.38 -0.48 4.57
C LEU A 418 8.80 -0.68 4.03
N PHE A 419 9.30 0.28 3.26
CA PHE A 419 10.50 0.12 2.44
C PHE A 419 11.71 0.88 2.94
N THR A 420 12.02 0.67 4.22
CA THR A 420 13.34 0.94 4.81
C THR A 420 14.03 -0.41 5.08
N GLY A 421 15.34 -0.43 5.27
CA GLY A 421 16.10 -1.66 5.46
C GLY A 421 16.20 -2.50 4.18
N LEU A 422 16.37 -3.79 4.34
CA LEU A 422 16.41 -4.76 3.25
C LEU A 422 15.01 -5.37 3.03
N GLN A 423 14.51 -5.27 1.80
CA GLN A 423 13.21 -5.83 1.40
C GLN A 423 13.41 -7.18 0.70
N THR A 424 13.67 -8.21 1.46
CA THR A 424 13.84 -9.57 0.93
C THR A 424 12.51 -10.34 0.93
N PRO A 425 12.37 -11.37 0.08
CA PRO A 425 11.20 -12.25 0.13
C PRO A 425 11.13 -13.03 1.46
N PRO A 426 9.93 -13.40 1.93
CA PRO A 426 9.76 -14.04 3.24
C PRO A 426 10.41 -15.41 3.38
N GLU A 427 10.65 -16.15 2.28
CA GLU A 427 11.44 -17.39 2.33
C GLU A 427 12.87 -17.14 2.84
N ASN A 428 13.38 -15.93 2.67
CA ASN A 428 14.71 -15.52 3.10
C ASN A 428 14.72 -14.75 4.43
N PHE A 429 13.58 -14.64 5.11
CA PHE A 429 13.52 -14.00 6.42
C PHE A 429 14.17 -14.87 7.48
N ILE A 430 15.00 -14.25 8.30
CA ILE A 430 15.46 -14.81 9.55
C ILE A 430 15.12 -13.79 10.63
N MET A 431 13.99 -14.01 11.32
CA MET A 431 13.48 -13.12 12.35
C MET A 431 14.08 -13.48 13.70
N VAL A 432 14.83 -12.56 14.28
CA VAL A 432 15.40 -12.74 15.62
C VAL A 432 14.92 -11.65 16.57
N ASN A 433 14.66 -12.03 17.82
CA ASN A 433 14.31 -11.10 18.87
C ASN A 433 15.55 -10.29 19.35
N GLN A 434 15.37 -9.43 20.32
CA GLN A 434 16.47 -8.59 20.84
C GLN A 434 17.58 -9.42 21.53
N LYS A 435 17.32 -10.67 21.86
CA LYS A 435 18.33 -11.60 22.40
C LYS A 435 19.13 -12.31 21.29
N GLY A 436 18.70 -12.22 20.05
CA GLY A 436 19.30 -12.92 18.91
C GLY A 436 18.72 -14.30 18.64
N GLU A 437 17.58 -14.65 19.20
CA GLU A 437 16.90 -15.93 19.03
C GLU A 437 15.76 -15.82 18.02
N ARG A 438 15.63 -16.80 17.11
CA ARG A 438 14.43 -16.95 16.29
C ARG A 438 13.23 -17.20 17.21
N PHE A 439 12.05 -16.75 16.80
CA PHE A 439 10.87 -16.83 17.67
C PHE A 439 9.57 -17.19 16.93
N VAL A 440 9.62 -17.40 15.63
CA VAL A 440 8.43 -17.69 14.82
C VAL A 440 8.79 -18.38 13.50
N ASN A 441 7.82 -19.04 12.88
CA ASN A 441 7.90 -19.43 11.48
C ASN A 441 7.75 -18.19 10.60
N GLU A 442 8.84 -17.78 9.98
CA GLU A 442 8.88 -16.54 9.17
C GLU A 442 8.01 -16.60 7.90
N PHE A 443 7.60 -17.78 7.51
CA PHE A 443 6.73 -18.02 6.36
C PHE A 443 5.24 -18.00 6.71
N ALA A 444 4.91 -17.58 7.92
CA ALA A 444 3.54 -17.49 8.41
C ALA A 444 2.82 -16.21 7.92
N GLU A 445 1.54 -16.13 8.24
CA GLU A 445 0.69 -14.99 7.93
C GLU A 445 1.06 -13.76 8.76
N ARG A 446 0.67 -12.60 8.28
CA ARG A 446 1.07 -11.31 8.89
C ARG A 446 0.65 -11.16 10.34
N ASP A 447 -0.57 -11.55 10.69
CA ASP A 447 -1.06 -11.46 12.07
C ASP A 447 -0.30 -12.42 13.02
N THR A 448 0.02 -13.60 12.57
CA THR A 448 0.87 -14.55 13.32
C THR A 448 2.25 -13.97 13.59
N LEU A 449 2.88 -13.38 12.56
CA LEU A 449 4.20 -12.74 12.69
C LEU A 449 4.15 -11.51 13.62
N ALA A 450 3.12 -10.67 13.47
CA ALA A 450 2.96 -9.47 14.29
C ALA A 450 2.71 -9.82 15.76
N LYS A 451 1.87 -10.81 16.03
CA LYS A 451 1.60 -11.28 17.39
C LYS A 451 2.86 -11.85 18.05
N ALA A 452 3.62 -12.68 17.32
CA ALA A 452 4.89 -13.21 17.80
C ALA A 452 5.89 -12.09 18.12
N ALA A 453 5.97 -11.07 17.27
CA ALA A 453 6.83 -9.90 17.52
C ALA A 453 6.40 -9.14 18.77
N ILE A 454 5.11 -8.90 18.96
CA ILE A 454 4.57 -8.24 20.17
C ILE A 454 4.91 -9.04 21.42
N ASP A 455 4.72 -10.35 21.38
CA ASP A 455 5.04 -11.26 22.49
C ASP A 455 6.55 -11.31 22.82
N ASN A 456 7.39 -10.88 21.87
CA ASN A 456 8.85 -10.78 22.03
C ASN A 456 9.35 -9.31 22.19
N GLY A 457 8.50 -8.42 22.68
CA GLY A 457 8.87 -7.04 23.02
C GLY A 457 8.67 -6.02 21.89
N GLY A 458 8.11 -6.41 20.78
CA GLY A 458 7.75 -5.55 19.63
C GLY A 458 8.89 -5.35 18.64
N LEU A 459 10.04 -4.91 19.08
CA LEU A 459 11.22 -4.71 18.24
C LEU A 459 11.94 -6.04 17.99
N PHE A 460 12.22 -6.32 16.73
CA PHE A 460 13.00 -7.47 16.29
C PHE A 460 13.89 -7.09 15.10
N TYR A 461 14.71 -8.03 14.64
CA TYR A 461 15.61 -7.81 13.51
C TYR A 461 15.47 -8.92 12.47
N LEU A 462 15.55 -8.52 11.20
CA LEU A 462 15.74 -9.42 10.09
C LEU A 462 17.25 -9.52 9.83
N ILE A 463 17.79 -10.74 9.91
CA ILE A 463 19.20 -10.98 9.66
C ILE A 463 19.38 -11.48 8.23
N ALA A 464 20.37 -10.94 7.53
CA ALA A 464 20.69 -11.33 6.17
C ALA A 464 22.20 -11.33 5.96
N ASP A 465 22.65 -12.13 5.02
CA ASP A 465 24.02 -12.07 4.50
C ASP A 465 24.05 -11.40 3.12
N ASP A 466 25.18 -11.36 2.46
CA ASP A 466 25.34 -10.74 1.15
C ASP A 466 24.50 -11.42 0.06
N LYS A 467 24.33 -12.72 0.12
CA LYS A 467 23.50 -13.47 -0.84
C LYS A 467 22.01 -13.25 -0.64
N ILE A 468 21.55 -13.25 0.59
CA ILE A 468 20.15 -12.92 0.90
C ILE A 468 19.87 -11.47 0.49
N LYS A 469 20.80 -10.54 0.73
CA LYS A 469 20.70 -9.14 0.29
C LYS A 469 20.44 -9.03 -1.22
N GLU A 470 21.06 -9.86 -2.05
CA GLU A 470 20.87 -9.85 -3.51
C GLU A 470 19.42 -10.15 -3.92
N THR A 471 18.62 -10.76 -3.06
CA THR A 471 17.20 -11.04 -3.30
C THR A 471 16.30 -9.87 -2.95
N ALA A 472 16.85 -8.80 -2.38
CA ALA A 472 16.07 -7.61 -2.00
C ALA A 472 15.50 -6.91 -3.25
N TYR A 473 14.24 -6.51 -3.16
CA TYR A 473 13.54 -5.75 -4.19
C TYR A 473 13.20 -4.35 -3.67
N ASN A 474 12.88 -3.41 -4.57
CA ASN A 474 12.65 -2.00 -4.22
C ASN A 474 13.80 -1.38 -3.39
N THR A 475 15.00 -1.92 -3.52
CA THR A 475 16.19 -1.56 -2.72
C THR A 475 17.39 -1.47 -3.66
N THR A 476 18.15 -0.40 -3.55
CA THR A 476 19.39 -0.20 -4.31
C THR A 476 20.60 -0.24 -3.39
N GLN A 477 21.78 -0.52 -3.93
CA GLN A 477 23.01 -0.49 -3.12
C GLN A 477 23.25 0.90 -2.53
N GLU A 478 22.90 1.96 -3.26
CA GLU A 478 23.00 3.34 -2.76
C GLU A 478 22.09 3.57 -1.55
N SER A 479 20.86 3.06 -1.58
CA SER A 479 19.92 3.18 -0.46
C SER A 479 20.39 2.36 0.74
N ILE A 480 20.98 1.20 0.53
CA ILE A 480 21.58 0.37 1.59
C ILE A 480 22.70 1.14 2.27
N ASP A 481 23.65 1.67 1.51
CA ASP A 481 24.80 2.40 2.04
C ASP A 481 24.36 3.67 2.79
N ALA A 482 23.38 4.40 2.28
CA ALA A 482 22.82 5.58 2.93
C ALA A 482 22.16 5.24 4.28
N GLN A 483 21.43 4.14 4.36
CA GLN A 483 20.79 3.69 5.60
C GLN A 483 21.81 3.18 6.64
N VAL A 484 22.88 2.53 6.19
CA VAL A 484 23.98 2.12 7.06
C VAL A 484 24.68 3.36 7.64
N GLU A 485 24.96 4.37 6.81
CA GLU A 485 25.56 5.62 7.27
C GLU A 485 24.64 6.36 8.27
N ALA A 486 23.33 6.35 8.01
CA ALA A 486 22.34 6.96 8.89
C ALA A 486 22.07 6.18 10.20
N GLY A 487 22.56 4.95 10.33
CA GLY A 487 22.35 4.12 11.51
C GLY A 487 20.95 3.50 11.62
N THR A 488 20.22 3.40 10.51
CA THR A 488 18.89 2.78 10.44
C THR A 488 18.92 1.35 9.87
N LEU A 489 20.03 0.96 9.25
CA LEU A 489 20.36 -0.40 8.83
C LEU A 489 21.75 -0.71 9.35
N PHE A 490 21.97 -1.89 9.87
CA PHE A 490 23.26 -2.28 10.45
C PHE A 490 23.98 -3.27 9.53
N ARG A 491 25.28 -3.09 9.39
CA ARG A 491 26.15 -3.93 8.56
C ARG A 491 27.46 -4.21 9.26
N ALA A 492 27.93 -5.46 9.20
CA ALA A 492 29.20 -5.87 9.75
C ALA A 492 29.82 -7.02 8.94
N ASP A 493 31.14 -7.19 9.04
CA ASP A 493 31.85 -8.29 8.35
C ASP A 493 31.67 -9.63 9.05
N THR A 494 31.24 -9.62 10.32
CA THR A 494 30.99 -10.82 11.12
C THR A 494 29.66 -10.73 11.85
N LEU A 495 29.06 -11.88 12.16
CA LEU A 495 27.84 -11.95 12.97
C LEU A 495 28.07 -11.42 14.38
N GLU A 496 29.25 -11.66 14.96
CA GLU A 496 29.62 -11.13 16.28
C GLU A 496 29.65 -9.60 16.27
N GLY A 497 30.24 -9.01 15.25
CA GLY A 497 30.28 -7.55 15.07
C GLY A 497 28.90 -6.97 14.87
N LEU A 498 28.05 -7.65 14.11
CA LEU A 498 26.66 -7.26 13.89
C LEU A 498 25.86 -7.27 15.21
N ALA A 499 25.96 -8.34 15.96
CA ALA A 499 25.30 -8.49 17.26
C ALA A 499 25.67 -7.35 18.22
N LYS A 500 26.95 -6.99 18.29
CA LYS A 500 27.44 -5.89 19.13
C LYS A 500 26.84 -4.54 18.74
N GLN A 501 26.66 -4.27 17.45
CA GLN A 501 26.06 -3.02 16.97
C GLN A 501 24.62 -2.84 17.45
N VAL A 502 23.85 -3.93 17.54
CA VAL A 502 22.43 -3.89 17.91
C VAL A 502 22.14 -4.33 19.35
N GLY A 503 23.19 -4.58 20.13
CA GLY A 503 23.05 -4.93 21.55
C GLY A 503 22.60 -6.37 21.82
N MET A 504 22.81 -7.29 20.89
CA MET A 504 22.58 -8.72 21.07
C MET A 504 23.79 -9.42 21.67
N ASP A 505 23.55 -10.55 22.33
CA ASP A 505 24.64 -11.47 22.71
C ASP A 505 25.23 -12.11 21.44
N PRO A 506 26.53 -11.88 21.14
CA PRO A 506 27.15 -12.44 19.94
C PRO A 506 27.12 -13.97 19.86
N GLU A 507 27.27 -14.66 20.97
CA GLU A 507 27.25 -16.15 21.00
C GLU A 507 25.85 -16.66 20.65
N VAL A 508 24.79 -16.00 21.13
CA VAL A 508 23.40 -16.37 20.83
C VAL A 508 23.09 -16.18 19.34
N LEU A 509 23.44 -15.04 18.77
CA LEU A 509 23.17 -14.79 17.34
C LEU A 509 23.93 -15.77 16.45
N VAL A 510 25.21 -16.01 16.72
CA VAL A 510 26.02 -16.99 15.97
C VAL A 510 25.40 -18.38 16.03
N ASP A 511 25.01 -18.84 17.21
CA ASP A 511 24.34 -20.13 17.40
C ASP A 511 23.01 -20.22 16.64
N THR A 512 22.20 -19.19 16.70
CA THR A 512 20.92 -19.09 15.97
C THR A 512 21.12 -19.25 14.46
N ILE A 513 22.06 -18.51 13.89
CA ILE A 513 22.35 -18.56 12.45
C ILE A 513 22.95 -19.91 12.05
N LYS A 514 23.84 -20.47 12.86
CA LYS A 514 24.42 -21.80 12.62
C LYS A 514 23.33 -22.87 12.58
N LYS A 515 22.38 -22.84 13.50
CA LYS A 515 21.22 -23.74 13.51
C LYS A 515 20.36 -23.55 12.26
N TYR A 516 20.02 -22.31 11.93
CA TYR A 516 19.24 -22.00 10.74
C TYR A 516 19.90 -22.56 9.47
N ASN A 517 21.19 -22.36 9.31
CA ASN A 517 21.94 -22.87 8.16
C ASN A 517 21.90 -24.41 8.10
N SER A 518 21.96 -25.09 9.25
CA SER A 518 21.83 -26.55 9.30
C SER A 518 20.44 -27.03 8.88
N TYR A 519 19.39 -26.24 9.18
CA TYR A 519 18.03 -26.55 8.75
C TYR A 519 17.86 -26.36 7.25
N VAL A 520 18.51 -25.35 6.67
CA VAL A 520 18.56 -25.17 5.21
C VAL A 520 19.19 -26.39 4.53
N ASP A 521 20.34 -26.86 5.03
CA ASP A 521 21.01 -28.04 4.50
C ASP A 521 20.16 -29.31 4.64
N ALA A 522 19.43 -29.46 5.74
CA ALA A 522 18.53 -30.57 5.98
C ALA A 522 17.17 -30.48 5.24
N GLY A 523 16.83 -29.31 4.73
CA GLY A 523 15.52 -29.06 4.14
C GLY A 523 14.35 -29.13 5.13
N HIS A 524 14.63 -28.95 6.43
CA HIS A 524 13.65 -29.07 7.51
C HIS A 524 14.00 -28.15 8.68
N ASP A 525 12.99 -27.41 9.17
CA ASP A 525 13.08 -26.57 10.35
C ASP A 525 12.33 -27.22 11.53
N PRO A 526 13.05 -27.88 12.46
CA PRO A 526 12.42 -28.57 13.58
C PRO A 526 11.92 -27.63 14.68
N GLU A 527 12.35 -26.35 14.70
CA GLU A 527 11.98 -25.41 15.76
C GLU A 527 10.66 -24.73 15.48
N PHE A 528 10.43 -24.25 14.25
CA PHE A 528 9.25 -23.45 13.91
C PHE A 528 8.48 -23.96 12.69
N GLY A 529 8.99 -24.97 12.00
CA GLY A 529 8.29 -25.55 10.85
C GLY A 529 8.28 -24.68 9.60
N LYS A 530 9.26 -23.79 9.44
CA LYS A 530 9.38 -22.97 8.23
C LYS A 530 9.49 -23.89 7.02
N SER A 531 8.57 -23.73 6.06
CA SER A 531 8.39 -24.69 4.96
C SER A 531 9.20 -24.34 3.72
N ALA A 532 9.37 -23.06 3.40
CA ALA A 532 10.09 -22.63 2.20
C ALA A 532 11.28 -21.76 2.58
N PHE A 533 12.47 -22.27 2.32
CA PHE A 533 13.76 -21.61 2.53
C PHE A 533 14.85 -22.38 1.80
N HIS A 534 15.86 -21.69 1.23
CA HIS A 534 16.93 -22.35 0.47
C HIS A 534 18.28 -21.65 0.55
N LEU A 535 18.33 -20.41 1.05
CA LEU A 535 19.57 -19.66 1.21
C LEU A 535 20.07 -19.73 2.65
N LYS A 536 21.35 -20.06 2.80
CA LYS A 536 22.05 -19.96 4.09
C LYS A 536 22.52 -18.53 4.32
N CYS A 537 22.73 -18.18 5.57
CA CYS A 537 23.30 -16.91 6.00
C CYS A 537 24.77 -17.13 6.42
N GLU A 538 25.71 -17.01 5.48
CA GLU A 538 27.13 -17.36 5.72
C GLU A 538 28.14 -16.51 4.95
N VAL A 539 27.71 -15.65 4.03
CA VAL A 539 28.59 -14.83 3.18
C VAL A 539 28.59 -13.37 3.63
N ALA A 540 29.70 -12.90 4.16
CA ALA A 540 29.85 -11.49 4.56
C ALA A 540 29.70 -10.51 3.36
N PRO A 541 29.26 -9.28 3.59
CA PRO A 541 28.85 -8.69 4.87
C PRO A 541 27.48 -9.16 5.34
N PHE A 542 27.25 -9.03 6.66
CA PHE A 542 25.98 -9.36 7.31
C PHE A 542 25.20 -8.09 7.63
N TYR A 543 23.86 -8.20 7.62
CA TYR A 543 22.94 -7.11 7.81
C TYR A 543 21.92 -7.41 8.90
N ALA A 544 21.54 -6.40 9.66
CA ALA A 544 20.41 -6.46 10.58
C ALA A 544 19.44 -5.31 10.27
N THR A 545 18.21 -5.64 9.92
CA THR A 545 17.15 -4.68 9.64
C THR A 545 16.22 -4.63 10.85
N PRO A 546 16.16 -3.50 11.60
CA PRO A 546 15.24 -3.35 12.71
C PRO A 546 13.79 -3.24 12.20
N ARG A 547 12.86 -3.94 12.87
CA ARG A 547 11.45 -3.97 12.49
C ARG A 547 10.55 -3.95 13.73
N LYS A 548 9.34 -3.43 13.55
CA LYS A 548 8.30 -3.40 14.57
C LYS A 548 6.93 -3.41 13.90
N PRO A 549 5.92 -4.14 14.45
CA PRO A 549 4.59 -4.11 13.89
C PRO A 549 3.99 -2.70 13.84
N ALA A 550 3.30 -2.38 12.74
CA ALA A 550 2.61 -1.12 12.54
C ALA A 550 1.20 -1.36 11.95
N ILE A 551 0.27 -0.44 12.18
CA ILE A 551 -1.05 -0.49 11.55
C ILE A 551 -0.88 -0.47 10.04
N HIS A 552 -1.54 -1.39 9.34
CA HIS A 552 -1.42 -1.53 7.89
C HIS A 552 -2.78 -1.49 7.20
N HIS A 553 -3.44 -2.63 7.04
CA HIS A 553 -4.70 -2.74 6.30
C HIS A 553 -5.88 -2.81 7.24
N THR A 554 -6.98 -2.14 6.90
CA THR A 554 -8.27 -2.32 7.56
C THR A 554 -9.14 -3.21 6.68
N MET A 555 -9.42 -4.44 7.14
CA MET A 555 -10.19 -5.41 6.36
C MET A 555 -11.66 -5.07 6.27
N GLY A 556 -12.18 -4.40 7.29
CA GLY A 556 -13.57 -3.96 7.34
C GLY A 556 -13.87 -2.75 6.48
N GLY A 557 -15.13 -2.52 6.24
CA GLY A 557 -15.60 -1.40 5.47
C GLY A 557 -17.07 -1.54 5.06
N LEU A 558 -17.43 -0.80 4.02
CA LEU A 558 -18.77 -0.81 3.45
C LEU A 558 -19.12 -2.20 2.92
N VAL A 559 -20.35 -2.64 3.16
CA VAL A 559 -20.87 -3.88 2.56
C VAL A 559 -21.13 -3.63 1.08
N ILE A 560 -20.55 -4.47 0.23
CA ILE A 560 -20.73 -4.43 -1.21
C ILE A 560 -21.22 -5.79 -1.74
N ASP A 561 -21.83 -5.79 -2.92
CA ASP A 561 -22.09 -6.99 -3.70
C ASP A 561 -21.01 -7.23 -4.77
N THR A 562 -21.14 -8.28 -5.56
CA THR A 562 -20.19 -8.65 -6.62
C THR A 562 -20.11 -7.66 -7.79
N LYS A 563 -21.03 -6.72 -7.84
CA LYS A 563 -21.09 -5.66 -8.84
C LYS A 563 -20.56 -4.32 -8.32
N GLY A 564 -20.11 -4.27 -7.08
CA GLY A 564 -19.60 -3.05 -6.47
C GLY A 564 -20.69 -2.10 -5.96
N HIS A 565 -21.94 -2.51 -5.91
CA HIS A 565 -22.99 -1.72 -5.25
C HIS A 565 -22.73 -1.66 -3.75
N VAL A 566 -22.96 -0.49 -3.14
CA VAL A 566 -23.01 -0.35 -1.68
C VAL A 566 -24.40 -0.78 -1.19
N LEU A 567 -24.43 -1.62 -0.17
CA LEU A 567 -25.66 -2.16 0.39
C LEU A 567 -25.99 -1.50 1.75
N ASP A 568 -27.28 -1.36 2.03
CA ASP A 568 -27.78 -0.93 3.35
C ASP A 568 -27.84 -2.11 4.35
N GLU A 569 -28.26 -1.84 5.58
CA GLU A 569 -28.35 -2.85 6.64
C GLU A 569 -29.37 -3.97 6.36
N GLU A 570 -30.31 -3.74 5.46
CA GLU A 570 -31.30 -4.72 5.02
C GLU A 570 -30.85 -5.51 3.78
N GLY A 571 -29.66 -5.20 3.25
CA GLY A 571 -29.09 -5.83 2.06
C GLY A 571 -29.59 -5.27 0.74
N HIS A 572 -30.27 -4.12 0.76
CA HIS A 572 -30.72 -3.45 -0.45
C HIS A 572 -29.62 -2.55 -1.04
N VAL A 573 -29.59 -2.47 -2.36
CA VAL A 573 -28.69 -1.57 -3.09
C VAL A 573 -29.05 -0.11 -2.79
N ILE A 574 -28.04 0.68 -2.44
CA ILE A 574 -28.16 2.13 -2.35
C ILE A 574 -27.96 2.69 -3.75
N ALA A 575 -29.03 3.19 -4.36
CA ALA A 575 -29.02 3.66 -5.74
C ALA A 575 -28.01 4.80 -5.95
N GLY A 576 -27.22 4.72 -7.03
CA GLY A 576 -26.23 5.73 -7.41
C GLY A 576 -24.90 5.65 -6.65
N LEU A 577 -24.74 4.70 -5.75
CA LEU A 577 -23.54 4.56 -4.91
C LEU A 577 -22.82 3.22 -5.13
N TYR A 578 -21.53 3.32 -5.41
CA TYR A 578 -20.62 2.18 -5.64
C TYR A 578 -19.38 2.32 -4.79
N SER A 579 -18.70 1.24 -4.53
CA SER A 579 -17.45 1.23 -3.77
C SER A 579 -16.51 0.15 -4.23
N ALA A 580 -15.21 0.41 -4.10
CA ALA A 580 -14.15 -0.53 -4.39
C ALA A 580 -12.90 -0.22 -3.56
N GLY A 581 -12.03 -1.21 -3.41
CA GLY A 581 -10.78 -1.08 -2.66
C GLY A 581 -10.98 -1.20 -1.16
N GLU A 582 -10.05 -0.64 -0.39
CA GLU A 582 -9.96 -0.85 1.06
C GLU A 582 -11.12 -0.24 1.86
N ASN A 583 -11.89 0.70 1.30
CA ASN A 583 -13.08 1.17 2.01
C ASN A 583 -14.27 0.21 1.93
N ALA A 584 -14.19 -0.84 1.14
CA ALA A 584 -15.15 -1.93 1.10
C ALA A 584 -14.68 -3.12 1.93
N GLY A 585 -15.58 -3.79 2.63
CA GLY A 585 -15.29 -4.95 3.46
C GLY A 585 -15.89 -6.25 2.91
N GLY A 586 -15.62 -7.36 3.59
CA GLY A 586 -16.23 -8.66 3.31
C GLY A 586 -15.41 -9.63 2.48
N LEU A 587 -14.34 -9.18 1.82
CA LEU A 587 -13.49 -10.01 0.99
C LEU A 587 -12.32 -10.61 1.79
N HIS A 588 -11.53 -9.78 2.43
CA HIS A 588 -10.32 -10.20 3.18
C HIS A 588 -10.62 -10.69 4.59
N ALA A 589 -11.79 -10.36 5.09
CA ALA A 589 -12.33 -10.79 6.39
C ALA A 589 -11.40 -10.49 7.57
N GLY A 590 -10.79 -11.51 8.18
CA GLY A 590 -10.00 -11.34 9.40
C GLY A 590 -8.51 -11.09 9.17
N ASN A 591 -8.00 -11.44 7.99
CA ASN A 591 -6.60 -11.23 7.63
C ASN A 591 -6.43 -11.25 6.11
N ARG A 592 -5.76 -10.24 5.59
CA ARG A 592 -5.51 -10.11 4.15
C ARG A 592 -4.15 -10.70 3.77
N LEU A 593 -4.13 -11.57 2.77
CA LEU A 593 -2.89 -12.08 2.22
C LEU A 593 -2.09 -10.97 1.52
N GLY A 594 -0.77 -11.01 1.66
CA GLY A 594 0.12 -10.11 0.96
C GLY A 594 -0.06 -10.23 -0.56
N GLY A 595 -0.18 -9.09 -1.25
CA GLY A 595 -0.43 -9.05 -2.69
C GLY A 595 -1.91 -9.09 -3.11
N ASN A 596 -2.83 -9.42 -2.21
CA ASN A 596 -4.26 -9.42 -2.50
C ASN A 596 -4.89 -8.02 -2.50
N SER A 597 -4.27 -7.04 -1.86
CA SER A 597 -4.81 -5.68 -1.84
C SER A 597 -4.83 -5.03 -3.22
N LEU A 598 -3.74 -5.10 -3.95
CA LEU A 598 -3.66 -4.56 -5.31
C LEU A 598 -4.55 -5.36 -6.27
N ALA A 599 -4.66 -6.68 -6.07
CA ALA A 599 -5.58 -7.53 -6.82
C ALA A 599 -7.04 -7.06 -6.66
N ASP A 600 -7.48 -6.86 -5.42
CA ASP A 600 -8.79 -6.31 -5.07
C ASP A 600 -9.00 -4.91 -5.67
N THR A 601 -8.07 -4.00 -5.39
CA THR A 601 -8.11 -2.60 -5.81
C THR A 601 -8.40 -2.44 -7.31
N PHE A 602 -7.62 -3.08 -8.16
CA PHE A 602 -7.75 -2.94 -9.61
C PHE A 602 -8.91 -3.75 -10.19
N THR A 603 -9.24 -4.88 -9.59
CA THR A 603 -10.35 -5.73 -10.05
C THR A 603 -11.70 -5.10 -9.71
N PHE A 604 -11.93 -4.74 -8.45
CA PHE A 604 -13.21 -4.15 -8.04
C PHE A 604 -13.39 -2.71 -8.50
N GLY A 605 -12.32 -1.95 -8.67
CA GLY A 605 -12.38 -0.62 -9.28
C GLY A 605 -12.95 -0.68 -10.70
N ARG A 606 -12.49 -1.63 -11.51
CA ARG A 606 -13.03 -1.89 -12.86
C ARG A 606 -14.49 -2.34 -12.80
N ILE A 607 -14.80 -3.28 -11.92
CA ILE A 607 -16.16 -3.82 -11.77
C ILE A 607 -17.16 -2.71 -11.42
N ALA A 608 -16.83 -1.85 -10.46
CA ALA A 608 -17.69 -0.73 -10.06
C ALA A 608 -17.99 0.21 -11.26
N ALA A 609 -16.98 0.52 -12.05
CA ALA A 609 -17.13 1.33 -13.26
C ALA A 609 -18.00 0.65 -14.32
N ASP A 610 -17.79 -0.65 -14.56
CA ASP A 610 -18.60 -1.41 -15.50
C ASP A 610 -20.07 -1.44 -15.08
N THR A 611 -20.35 -1.64 -13.80
CA THR A 611 -21.71 -1.64 -13.27
C THR A 611 -22.37 -0.27 -13.40
N ALA A 612 -21.63 0.79 -13.05
CA ALA A 612 -22.13 2.17 -13.20
C ALA A 612 -22.47 2.49 -14.66
N ASP A 613 -21.70 1.99 -15.62
CA ASP A 613 -21.96 2.13 -17.04
C ASP A 613 -23.23 1.38 -17.46
N GLU A 614 -23.39 0.15 -17.05
CA GLU A 614 -24.57 -0.67 -17.36
C GLU A 614 -25.88 -0.01 -16.85
N GLU A 615 -25.85 0.58 -15.69
CA GLU A 615 -27.02 1.21 -15.06
C GLU A 615 -27.30 2.63 -15.57
N ASN A 616 -26.27 3.33 -16.04
CA ASN A 616 -26.37 4.67 -16.61
C ASN A 616 -25.62 4.72 -17.94
N PRO A 617 -26.10 4.03 -18.98
CA PRO A 617 -25.46 4.04 -20.28
C PRO A 617 -25.40 5.48 -20.83
N ALA A 618 -24.38 5.77 -21.68
CA ALA A 618 -24.31 7.03 -22.38
C ALA A 618 -25.64 7.27 -23.10
N SER A 619 -26.25 8.45 -22.94
CA SER A 619 -27.42 8.81 -23.73
C SER A 619 -27.03 8.73 -25.19
N ASP A 620 -27.69 7.88 -25.96
CA ASP A 620 -27.62 7.92 -27.41
C ASP A 620 -27.82 9.37 -27.80
N ALA A 621 -26.84 9.95 -28.45
CA ALA A 621 -27.06 11.23 -29.13
C ALA A 621 -28.21 10.95 -30.08
N VAL A 622 -29.36 11.53 -29.77
CA VAL A 622 -30.54 11.44 -30.62
C VAL A 622 -30.10 11.89 -32.00
N SER A 623 -29.91 10.93 -32.88
CA SER A 623 -29.72 11.22 -34.28
C SER A 623 -31.04 11.83 -34.79
N GLY A 624 -31.16 13.11 -34.61
CA GLY A 624 -32.19 13.92 -35.24
C GLY A 624 -31.92 14.03 -36.73
N ALA A 625 -32.04 12.93 -37.42
CA ALA A 625 -32.23 12.96 -38.86
C ALA A 625 -33.70 13.17 -39.13
N SER A 626 -34.13 14.40 -39.08
CA SER A 626 -35.37 14.79 -39.72
C SER A 626 -35.16 14.74 -41.23
N HIS A 627 -35.68 13.72 -41.86
CA HIS A 627 -35.93 13.74 -43.27
C HIS A 627 -37.07 14.77 -43.56
N HIS A 628 -36.74 15.81 -44.30
CA HIS A 628 -37.62 16.46 -45.28
C HIS A 628 -36.85 16.74 -46.54
#